data_7cadb5de2fc9d048bc49f9317f79ee65
#
_entry.id   7cadb5de2fc9d048bc49f9317f79ee65
#
_cell.length_a   1.000
_cell.length_b   1.000
_cell.length_c   1.000
_cell.angle_alpha   90.00
_cell.angle_beta   90.00
_cell.angle_gamma   90.00
#
_symmetry.space_group_name_H-M   'P 1'
#
loop_
_entity.id
_entity.type
_entity.pdbx_description
1 polymer ?
#
loop_
_entity_poly.entity_id
_entity_poly.type
_entity_poly.pdbx_seq_one_letter_code
_entity_poly.pdbx_strand_id
1 'polypeptide(L)'
;MLGSPLRRALLVAAAVVPLALPAPGASQLPAEQLSALRFRHIGVVGNRLASVSGVVGDPLTYYAGAASGGLWKTEDGGITWRPLFDDQDVHSVGALAVSASDPKVVWAGTGEPHIRSNVTIGDGVYRSLDGGESWEHMGLDAIGRVSRIVIHPTNPDIVYVGALGHAHGPQPERGVFRTMDGGESWEHVLFVDEDTGASSVIMDPNNPRKLFAGLWTVVFNTWGRESGGPGSGIYVSHDAGDSWTKLEGRGLPTLPVGKVDVCMSKADSRRVYALIETGDGVPWHGRETESGELWRSDNGGVDWRLINHSRDLGGRTGYYNNCRVFPDDENEVFFLTAALSRSWDGGLTYVNHQGSQRPGGDYHDLWIDPDDGDRLIIGNDQGVHISNNRGETYHRVELPISQMYHVTVDNAVPYNVLGNRQDGPSYRGPSNALFGGTIPRGEWHQIGGGESGFATPDPTDANIVWSSASGSGARGGIVVRHDERTRQFRNVEVWPESTGGWPAEDLRYRFQWNFPPRVSPQCSNTIDA
;
A
#
# COMPACT_ATOMS: atom_id res chain seq x y z
N MET A 1 5.49 -86.36 27.58
CA MET A 1 4.56 -86.63 28.69
C MET A 1 4.36 -85.34 29.43
N LEU A 2 3.08 -84.93 29.63
CA LEU A 2 2.58 -83.89 30.54
C LEU A 2 2.98 -82.47 30.20
N GLY A 3 2.23 -81.56 29.63
CA GLY A 3 0.84 -81.25 29.81
C GLY A 3 0.66 -80.16 30.87
N SER A 4 0.80 -78.83 30.50
CA SER A 4 0.49 -77.73 31.40
C SER A 4 -0.53 -76.77 30.74
N PRO A 5 -1.65 -76.39 31.43
CA PRO A 5 -2.75 -75.68 30.82
C PRO A 5 -2.51 -74.13 30.85
N LEU A 6 -2.77 -73.51 29.70
CA LEU A 6 -2.88 -72.06 29.56
C LEU A 6 -4.09 -71.54 30.36
N ARG A 7 -3.80 -70.65 31.30
CA ARG A 7 -4.82 -69.75 31.88
C ARG A 7 -4.97 -68.53 30.97
N ARG A 8 -6.15 -68.41 30.38
CA ARG A 8 -6.61 -67.19 29.70
C ARG A 8 -7.01 -66.18 30.77
N ALA A 9 -6.29 -65.05 30.86
CA ALA A 9 -6.73 -63.90 31.61
C ALA A 9 -7.58 -63.01 30.69
N LEU A 10 -8.84 -62.82 31.02
CA LEU A 10 -9.71 -61.82 30.38
C LEU A 10 -9.29 -60.45 30.94
N LEU A 11 -8.74 -59.60 30.07
CA LEU A 11 -8.60 -58.16 30.33
C LEU A 11 -9.93 -57.49 29.99
N VAL A 12 -10.65 -57.03 30.99
CA VAL A 12 -11.79 -56.12 30.80
C VAL A 12 -11.20 -54.71 30.70
N ALA A 13 -11.19 -54.18 29.47
CA ALA A 13 -10.85 -52.80 29.22
C ALA A 13 -12.08 -51.92 29.57
N ALA A 14 -12.03 -51.26 30.69
CA ALA A 14 -13.01 -50.21 31.01
C ALA A 14 -12.73 -48.97 30.15
N ALA A 15 -13.58 -48.72 29.16
CA ALA A 15 -13.55 -47.47 28.40
C ALA A 15 -13.99 -46.32 29.28
N VAL A 16 -13.05 -45.52 29.73
CA VAL A 16 -13.35 -44.23 30.33
C VAL A 16 -13.71 -43.25 29.20
N VAL A 17 -14.99 -43.00 29.02
CA VAL A 17 -15.48 -41.93 28.13
C VAL A 17 -15.30 -40.62 28.92
N PRO A 18 -14.44 -39.70 28.45
CA PRO A 18 -14.38 -38.39 29.09
C PRO A 18 -15.68 -37.66 28.79
N LEU A 19 -16.47 -37.40 29.82
CA LEU A 19 -17.54 -36.40 29.75
C LEU A 19 -16.84 -35.04 29.49
N ALA A 20 -16.81 -34.58 28.24
CA ALA A 20 -16.50 -33.20 27.91
C ALA A 20 -17.65 -32.34 28.43
N LEU A 21 -17.43 -31.71 29.60
CA LEU A 21 -18.28 -30.60 30.02
C LEU A 21 -18.15 -29.51 28.94
N PRO A 22 -19.27 -28.97 28.41
CA PRO A 22 -19.19 -27.83 27.52
C PRO A 22 -18.45 -26.70 28.25
N ALA A 23 -17.39 -26.18 27.67
CA ALA A 23 -16.79 -24.95 28.13
C ALA A 23 -17.90 -23.90 28.21
N PRO A 24 -17.95 -23.07 29.28
CA PRO A 24 -18.92 -21.98 29.32
C PRO A 24 -18.69 -21.13 28.08
N GLY A 25 -19.64 -21.16 27.14
CA GLY A 25 -19.63 -20.30 25.97
C GLY A 25 -19.47 -18.87 26.47
N ALA A 26 -18.42 -18.20 26.07
CA ALA A 26 -18.32 -16.78 26.29
C ALA A 26 -19.60 -16.17 25.71
N SER A 27 -20.46 -15.65 26.56
CA SER A 27 -21.69 -15.00 26.15
C SER A 27 -21.26 -13.77 25.35
N GLN A 28 -21.34 -13.84 24.05
CA GLN A 28 -21.14 -12.66 23.21
C GLN A 28 -22.20 -11.65 23.62
N LEU A 29 -21.76 -10.46 24.02
CA LEU A 29 -22.68 -9.37 24.28
C LEU A 29 -23.44 -9.06 22.99
N PRO A 30 -24.76 -8.90 23.04
CA PRO A 30 -25.53 -8.47 21.88
C PRO A 30 -24.97 -7.16 21.33
N ALA A 31 -24.89 -7.03 20.00
CA ALA A 31 -24.39 -5.82 19.34
C ALA A 31 -25.09 -4.54 19.82
N GLU A 32 -26.38 -4.62 20.14
CA GLU A 32 -27.18 -3.52 20.72
C GLU A 32 -26.59 -2.99 22.04
N GLN A 33 -25.99 -3.83 22.87
CA GLN A 33 -25.36 -3.39 24.12
C GLN A 33 -24.03 -2.66 23.87
N LEU A 34 -23.42 -2.87 22.71
CA LEU A 34 -22.19 -2.20 22.30
C LEU A 34 -22.47 -0.93 21.49
N SER A 35 -23.69 -0.67 21.06
CA SER A 35 -24.07 0.46 20.20
C SER A 35 -23.79 1.84 20.79
N ALA A 36 -23.68 1.94 22.13
CA ALA A 36 -23.32 3.18 22.81
C ALA A 36 -21.80 3.47 22.79
N LEU A 37 -20.98 2.48 22.47
CA LEU A 37 -19.53 2.69 22.35
C LEU A 37 -19.25 3.51 21.09
N ARG A 38 -18.30 4.43 21.21
CA ARG A 38 -17.81 5.24 20.10
C ARG A 38 -16.28 5.16 20.08
N PHE A 39 -15.74 4.85 18.91
CA PHE A 39 -14.31 5.00 18.70
C PHE A 39 -13.94 6.47 18.59
N ARG A 40 -12.79 6.83 19.14
CA ARG A 40 -12.19 8.14 18.98
C ARG A 40 -10.70 7.98 18.68
N HIS A 41 -10.18 8.83 17.84
CA HIS A 41 -8.74 8.91 17.60
C HIS A 41 -8.05 9.51 18.82
N ILE A 42 -7.07 8.79 19.37
CA ILE A 42 -6.27 9.23 20.53
C ILE A 42 -4.77 9.30 20.25
N GLY A 43 -4.35 8.84 19.07
CA GLY A 43 -2.96 8.56 18.77
C GLY A 43 -2.29 9.57 17.84
N VAL A 44 -1.12 9.18 17.43
CA VAL A 44 -0.34 9.90 16.41
C VAL A 44 -1.01 9.78 15.06
N VAL A 45 -0.76 10.75 14.20
CA VAL A 45 -1.23 10.76 12.81
C VAL A 45 -0.13 10.28 11.87
N GLY A 46 -0.50 9.79 10.72
CA GLY A 46 0.40 9.38 9.64
C GLY A 46 0.19 7.92 9.24
N ASN A 47 -0.39 7.74 8.10
CA ASN A 47 -0.58 6.43 7.47
C ASN A 47 -0.39 6.57 5.98
N ARG A 48 -0.02 5.46 5.36
CA ARG A 48 0.17 5.34 3.93
C ARG A 48 -1.15 5.44 3.18
N LEU A 49 -1.17 6.34 2.21
CA LEU A 49 -2.27 6.51 1.26
C LEU A 49 -1.89 5.81 -0.05
N ALA A 50 -2.67 4.81 -0.42
CA ALA A 50 -2.43 3.99 -1.59
C ALA A 50 -3.06 4.56 -2.86
N SER A 51 -4.13 5.35 -2.72
CA SER A 51 -4.87 5.91 -3.84
C SER A 51 -5.44 7.29 -3.53
N VAL A 52 -5.56 8.14 -4.54
CA VAL A 52 -6.15 9.48 -4.42
C VAL A 52 -6.95 9.82 -5.69
N SER A 53 -7.97 10.65 -5.53
CA SER A 53 -8.75 11.22 -6.64
C SER A 53 -9.35 12.56 -6.27
N GLY A 54 -9.51 13.45 -7.24
CA GLY A 54 -10.30 14.67 -7.12
C GLY A 54 -11.56 14.59 -7.97
N VAL A 55 -12.44 15.56 -7.80
CA VAL A 55 -13.62 15.76 -8.65
C VAL A 55 -13.28 16.79 -9.73
N VAL A 56 -13.44 16.43 -10.98
CA VAL A 56 -13.17 17.33 -12.12
C VAL A 56 -14.06 18.56 -12.02
N GLY A 57 -13.46 19.75 -12.08
CA GLY A 57 -14.17 21.02 -12.01
C GLY A 57 -14.63 21.45 -10.61
N ASP A 58 -14.43 20.63 -9.57
CA ASP A 58 -14.67 21.01 -8.17
C ASP A 58 -13.37 21.06 -7.38
N PRO A 59 -12.81 22.27 -7.12
CA PRO A 59 -11.53 22.41 -6.47
C PRO A 59 -11.54 22.10 -4.97
N LEU A 60 -12.68 21.82 -4.39
CA LEU A 60 -12.82 21.58 -2.95
C LEU A 60 -12.99 20.11 -2.60
N THR A 61 -13.39 19.27 -3.56
CA THR A 61 -13.70 17.86 -3.29
C THR A 61 -12.57 16.92 -3.73
N TYR A 62 -12.09 16.13 -2.76
CA TYR A 62 -11.07 15.09 -2.95
C TYR A 62 -11.39 13.83 -2.15
N TYR A 63 -10.85 12.71 -2.63
CA TYR A 63 -10.92 11.40 -1.99
C TYR A 63 -9.52 10.85 -1.75
N ALA A 64 -9.33 10.14 -0.64
CA ALA A 64 -8.07 9.52 -0.28
C ALA A 64 -8.29 8.12 0.31
N GLY A 65 -7.72 7.10 -0.34
CA GLY A 65 -7.78 5.71 0.06
C GLY A 65 -6.51 5.29 0.80
N ALA A 66 -6.68 4.86 2.06
CA ALA A 66 -5.57 4.40 2.87
C ALA A 66 -5.22 2.94 2.58
N ALA A 67 -3.95 2.59 2.67
CA ALA A 67 -3.51 1.19 2.62
C ALA A 67 -4.09 0.35 3.77
N SER A 68 -4.40 1.03 4.89
CA SER A 68 -5.11 0.48 6.04
C SER A 68 -5.70 1.66 6.83
N GLY A 69 -7.01 1.86 6.77
CA GLY A 69 -7.67 3.00 7.40
C GLY A 69 -8.83 3.59 6.60
N GLY A 70 -9.32 2.82 5.62
CA GLY A 70 -10.53 3.12 4.86
C GLY A 70 -10.37 4.21 3.81
N LEU A 71 -11.49 4.75 3.43
CA LEU A 71 -11.63 5.81 2.44
C LEU A 71 -12.09 7.11 3.12
N TRP A 72 -11.50 8.21 2.71
CA TRP A 72 -11.73 9.54 3.28
C TRP A 72 -12.13 10.53 2.20
N LYS A 73 -12.99 11.51 2.54
CA LYS A 73 -13.45 12.59 1.66
C LYS A 73 -13.30 13.94 2.34
N THR A 74 -12.93 14.93 1.56
CA THR A 74 -13.04 16.36 1.89
C THR A 74 -13.92 17.06 0.89
N GLU A 75 -14.62 18.13 1.33
CA GLU A 75 -15.45 19.02 0.50
C GLU A 75 -15.11 20.49 0.76
N ASP A 76 -13.96 20.75 1.38
CA ASP A 76 -13.48 22.10 1.76
C ASP A 76 -12.00 22.32 1.42
N GLY A 77 -11.49 21.61 0.40
CA GLY A 77 -10.11 21.75 -0.07
C GLY A 77 -9.07 21.12 0.83
N GLY A 78 -9.48 20.15 1.66
CA GLY A 78 -8.56 19.40 2.53
C GLY A 78 -8.47 19.91 3.96
N ILE A 79 -9.31 20.87 4.37
CA ILE A 79 -9.33 21.40 5.73
C ILE A 79 -9.94 20.37 6.69
N THR A 80 -11.10 19.81 6.33
CA THR A 80 -11.75 18.74 7.09
C THR A 80 -11.94 17.49 6.25
N TRP A 81 -11.85 16.33 6.90
CA TRP A 81 -11.99 15.03 6.25
C TRP A 81 -12.94 14.16 7.05
N ARG A 82 -13.78 13.41 6.36
CA ARG A 82 -14.69 12.42 6.98
C ARG A 82 -14.44 11.03 6.41
N PRO A 83 -14.54 9.98 7.25
CA PRO A 83 -14.44 8.61 6.78
C PRO A 83 -15.70 8.20 6.01
N LEU A 84 -15.53 7.34 5.01
CA LEU A 84 -16.61 6.85 4.16
C LEU A 84 -16.77 5.32 4.19
N PHE A 85 -15.80 4.60 4.77
CA PHE A 85 -15.73 3.13 4.71
C PHE A 85 -15.83 2.45 6.07
N ASP A 86 -16.28 3.17 7.11
CA ASP A 86 -16.37 2.64 8.47
C ASP A 86 -17.40 1.50 8.61
N ASP A 87 -18.39 1.44 7.71
CA ASP A 87 -19.42 0.41 7.66
C ASP A 87 -19.10 -0.75 6.68
N GLN A 88 -17.90 -0.74 6.04
CA GLN A 88 -17.46 -1.81 5.16
C GLN A 88 -16.52 -2.78 5.88
N ASP A 89 -16.56 -4.05 5.49
CA ASP A 89 -15.74 -5.10 6.09
C ASP A 89 -14.25 -5.01 5.69
N VAL A 90 -13.91 -4.16 4.73
CA VAL A 90 -12.56 -3.94 4.22
C VAL A 90 -12.09 -2.51 4.52
N HIS A 91 -10.80 -2.37 4.84
CA HIS A 91 -10.21 -1.08 5.21
C HIS A 91 -8.99 -0.69 4.36
N SER A 92 -8.67 -1.45 3.33
CA SER A 92 -7.59 -1.16 2.38
C SER A 92 -8.17 -0.74 1.04
N VAL A 93 -7.87 0.50 0.60
CA VAL A 93 -8.37 1.05 -0.65
C VAL A 93 -7.18 1.37 -1.57
N GLY A 94 -6.93 0.47 -2.52
CA GLY A 94 -5.76 0.51 -3.41
C GLY A 94 -5.94 1.32 -4.69
N ALA A 95 -7.19 1.54 -5.11
CA ALA A 95 -7.52 2.32 -6.30
C ALA A 95 -8.78 3.14 -6.11
N LEU A 96 -8.81 4.35 -6.65
CA LEU A 96 -9.95 5.27 -6.63
C LEU A 96 -10.18 5.87 -8.01
N ALA A 97 -11.45 6.02 -8.37
CA ALA A 97 -11.84 6.78 -9.54
C ALA A 97 -13.17 7.50 -9.31
N VAL A 98 -13.24 8.76 -9.74
CA VAL A 98 -14.46 9.56 -9.77
C VAL A 98 -14.84 9.78 -11.21
N SER A 99 -16.10 9.59 -11.56
CA SER A 99 -16.58 9.80 -12.93
C SER A 99 -16.52 11.28 -13.30
N ALA A 100 -15.90 11.58 -14.44
CA ALA A 100 -15.86 12.95 -14.97
C ALA A 100 -17.24 13.41 -15.48
N SER A 101 -18.10 12.48 -15.94
CA SER A 101 -19.43 12.80 -16.45
C SER A 101 -20.51 12.86 -15.37
N ASP A 102 -20.33 12.19 -14.25
CA ASP A 102 -21.20 12.23 -13.08
C ASP A 102 -20.37 12.10 -11.79
N PRO A 103 -20.04 13.21 -11.11
CA PRO A 103 -19.18 13.18 -9.93
C PRO A 103 -19.80 12.48 -8.71
N LYS A 104 -21.07 12.09 -8.76
CA LYS A 104 -21.70 11.25 -7.74
C LYS A 104 -21.29 9.78 -7.87
N VAL A 105 -20.86 9.36 -9.06
CA VAL A 105 -20.37 8.01 -9.29
C VAL A 105 -18.92 7.93 -8.91
N VAL A 106 -18.65 7.19 -7.81
CA VAL A 106 -17.31 6.95 -7.26
C VAL A 106 -17.07 5.46 -7.16
N TRP A 107 -15.90 5.03 -7.60
CA TRP A 107 -15.47 3.64 -7.50
C TRP A 107 -14.26 3.53 -6.58
N ALA A 108 -14.28 2.52 -5.71
CA ALA A 108 -13.19 2.14 -4.84
C ALA A 108 -12.79 0.68 -5.08
N GLY A 109 -11.53 0.47 -5.39
CA GLY A 109 -10.92 -0.85 -5.52
C GLY A 109 -10.12 -1.18 -4.27
N THR A 110 -10.35 -2.37 -3.73
CA THR A 110 -9.80 -2.77 -2.44
C THR A 110 -8.51 -3.56 -2.56
N GLY A 111 -7.81 -3.72 -1.43
CA GLY A 111 -6.50 -4.35 -1.34
C GLY A 111 -5.36 -3.41 -1.72
N GLU A 112 -4.17 -3.70 -1.21
CA GLU A 112 -2.99 -2.87 -1.40
C GLU A 112 -2.15 -3.34 -2.59
N PRO A 113 -2.08 -2.59 -3.72
CA PRO A 113 -1.33 -2.99 -4.91
C PRO A 113 0.19 -2.78 -4.77
N HIS A 114 0.64 -1.97 -3.82
CA HIS A 114 2.05 -1.67 -3.58
C HIS A 114 2.69 -2.79 -2.78
N ILE A 115 3.48 -3.65 -3.45
CA ILE A 115 4.01 -4.87 -2.84
C ILE A 115 5.14 -4.58 -1.88
N ARG A 116 4.93 -5.00 -0.63
CA ARG A 116 5.92 -5.08 0.44
C ARG A 116 5.67 -6.34 1.29
N SER A 117 6.38 -6.51 2.40
CA SER A 117 6.28 -7.73 3.22
C SER A 117 4.94 -7.92 3.94
N ASN A 118 4.13 -6.88 4.10
CA ASN A 118 2.84 -6.91 4.78
C ASN A 118 1.80 -6.11 4.00
N VAL A 119 1.22 -6.72 2.98
CA VAL A 119 0.14 -6.13 2.19
C VAL A 119 -1.22 -6.60 2.70
N THR A 120 -2.20 -5.70 2.65
CA THR A 120 -3.60 -6.02 2.96
C THR A 120 -4.32 -6.49 1.71
N ILE A 121 -5.05 -7.59 1.83
CA ILE A 121 -5.89 -8.12 0.75
C ILE A 121 -7.25 -7.44 0.83
N GLY A 122 -7.82 -7.13 -0.32
CA GLY A 122 -9.18 -6.63 -0.49
C GLY A 122 -10.17 -7.73 -0.84
N ASP A 123 -11.39 -7.34 -1.07
CA ASP A 123 -12.55 -8.18 -1.39
C ASP A 123 -13.29 -7.73 -2.67
N GLY A 124 -12.59 -7.04 -3.57
CA GLY A 124 -13.16 -6.62 -4.85
C GLY A 124 -13.33 -5.11 -4.98
N VAL A 125 -14.44 -4.69 -5.56
CA VAL A 125 -14.73 -3.30 -5.90
C VAL A 125 -16.05 -2.83 -5.33
N TYR A 126 -16.10 -1.55 -4.99
CA TYR A 126 -17.28 -0.87 -4.46
C TYR A 126 -17.65 0.32 -5.33
N ARG A 127 -18.95 0.58 -5.47
CA ARG A 127 -19.51 1.73 -6.18
C ARG A 127 -20.37 2.56 -5.25
N SER A 128 -20.26 3.88 -5.36
CA SER A 128 -21.19 4.85 -4.82
C SER A 128 -21.88 5.59 -5.97
N LEU A 129 -23.15 5.93 -5.79
CA LEU A 129 -23.96 6.75 -6.70
C LEU A 129 -24.37 8.09 -6.08
N ASP A 130 -23.86 8.42 -4.91
CA ASP A 130 -24.20 9.60 -4.12
C ASP A 130 -22.98 10.38 -3.63
N GLY A 131 -21.82 10.19 -4.29
CA GLY A 131 -20.57 10.86 -3.95
C GLY A 131 -19.90 10.32 -2.69
N GLY A 132 -20.13 9.04 -2.37
CA GLY A 132 -19.50 8.33 -1.28
C GLY A 132 -20.31 8.30 0.02
N GLU A 133 -21.59 8.75 0.03
CA GLU A 133 -22.44 8.66 1.22
C GLU A 133 -22.87 7.22 1.50
N SER A 134 -23.08 6.43 0.45
CA SER A 134 -23.36 5.00 0.55
C SER A 134 -22.55 4.22 -0.48
N TRP A 135 -22.29 2.95 -0.18
CA TRP A 135 -21.46 2.09 -1.00
C TRP A 135 -22.14 0.74 -1.23
N GLU A 136 -22.04 0.24 -2.45
CA GLU A 136 -22.49 -1.07 -2.87
C GLU A 136 -21.29 -1.89 -3.32
N HIS A 137 -21.18 -3.12 -2.82
CA HIS A 137 -20.16 -4.07 -3.24
C HIS A 137 -20.53 -4.63 -4.61
N MET A 138 -19.66 -4.46 -5.60
CA MET A 138 -19.91 -4.76 -7.01
C MET A 138 -19.17 -6.02 -7.49
N GLY A 139 -18.79 -6.91 -6.57
CA GLY A 139 -18.14 -8.18 -6.89
C GLY A 139 -16.63 -8.07 -7.11
N LEU A 140 -16.08 -9.04 -7.87
CA LEU A 140 -14.65 -9.26 -8.03
C LEU A 140 -13.94 -9.63 -6.71
N ASP A 141 -14.64 -10.33 -5.81
CA ASP A 141 -14.17 -10.69 -4.45
C ASP A 141 -12.81 -11.40 -4.45
N ALA A 142 -12.57 -12.22 -5.47
CA ALA A 142 -11.38 -13.06 -5.54
C ALA A 142 -10.12 -12.35 -6.08
N ILE A 143 -10.22 -11.12 -6.62
CA ILE A 143 -9.05 -10.48 -7.24
C ILE A 143 -7.98 -10.03 -6.25
N GLY A 144 -8.31 -9.91 -4.98
CA GLY A 144 -7.40 -9.65 -3.87
C GLY A 144 -6.80 -8.25 -3.83
N ARG A 145 -6.37 -7.69 -4.96
CA ARG A 145 -5.77 -6.34 -5.04
C ARG A 145 -6.11 -5.65 -6.35
N VAL A 146 -6.73 -4.50 -6.24
CA VAL A 146 -7.04 -3.62 -7.38
C VAL A 146 -5.90 -2.61 -7.54
N SER A 147 -5.27 -2.61 -8.70
CA SER A 147 -4.16 -1.69 -9.01
C SER A 147 -4.62 -0.37 -9.63
N ARG A 148 -5.71 -0.41 -10.38
CA ARG A 148 -6.24 0.76 -11.10
C ARG A 148 -7.71 0.58 -11.43
N ILE A 149 -8.45 1.68 -11.38
CA ILE A 149 -9.82 1.79 -11.93
C ILE A 149 -9.83 2.91 -12.95
N VAL A 150 -10.45 2.64 -14.10
CA VAL A 150 -10.62 3.63 -15.18
C VAL A 150 -12.09 3.66 -15.59
N ILE A 151 -12.71 4.82 -15.43
CA ILE A 151 -14.10 5.06 -15.84
C ILE A 151 -14.09 5.72 -17.22
N HIS A 152 -15.00 5.28 -18.10
CA HIS A 152 -15.17 5.90 -19.41
C HIS A 152 -15.61 7.38 -19.25
N PRO A 153 -15.02 8.33 -20.00
CA PRO A 153 -15.17 9.76 -19.73
C PRO A 153 -16.61 10.31 -19.86
N THR A 154 -17.47 9.64 -20.63
CA THR A 154 -18.85 10.09 -20.91
C THR A 154 -19.93 9.08 -20.55
N ASN A 155 -19.55 7.87 -20.13
CA ASN A 155 -20.51 6.85 -19.68
C ASN A 155 -19.99 6.19 -18.38
N PRO A 156 -20.55 6.55 -17.22
CA PRO A 156 -20.07 6.05 -15.92
C PRO A 156 -20.32 4.56 -15.68
N ASP A 157 -21.14 3.90 -16.52
CA ASP A 157 -21.41 2.47 -16.42
C ASP A 157 -20.32 1.61 -17.07
N ILE A 158 -19.42 2.21 -17.86
CA ILE A 158 -18.30 1.52 -18.47
C ILE A 158 -17.06 1.73 -17.62
N VAL A 159 -16.55 0.64 -17.02
CA VAL A 159 -15.41 0.70 -16.09
C VAL A 159 -14.45 -0.45 -16.36
N TYR A 160 -13.15 -0.14 -16.28
CA TYR A 160 -12.08 -1.13 -16.36
C TYR A 160 -11.35 -1.21 -15.02
N VAL A 161 -11.04 -2.43 -14.60
CA VAL A 161 -10.37 -2.73 -13.33
C VAL A 161 -9.11 -3.53 -13.60
N GLY A 162 -7.97 -3.02 -13.19
CA GLY A 162 -6.71 -3.74 -13.18
C GLY A 162 -6.61 -4.61 -11.93
N ALA A 163 -6.54 -5.93 -12.13
CA ALA A 163 -6.44 -6.93 -11.08
C ALA A 163 -4.99 -7.43 -10.97
N LEU A 164 -4.31 -7.09 -9.86
CA LEU A 164 -2.97 -7.57 -9.58
C LEU A 164 -2.96 -8.97 -8.97
N GLY A 165 -4.05 -9.40 -8.37
CA GLY A 165 -4.19 -10.70 -7.72
C GLY A 165 -3.73 -10.71 -6.25
N HIS A 166 -3.79 -11.86 -5.60
CA HIS A 166 -3.24 -12.07 -4.27
C HIS A 166 -1.70 -11.93 -4.25
N ALA A 167 -1.13 -11.72 -3.07
CA ALA A 167 0.32 -11.61 -2.93
C ALA A 167 1.03 -12.94 -3.20
N HIS A 168 0.42 -14.05 -2.81
CA HIS A 168 1.02 -15.38 -2.86
C HIS A 168 0.22 -16.32 -3.75
N GLY A 169 0.95 -17.12 -4.53
CA GLY A 169 0.40 -18.16 -5.39
C GLY A 169 -0.15 -17.68 -6.73
N PRO A 170 -0.26 -18.61 -7.68
CA PRO A 170 -0.90 -18.36 -8.97
C PRO A 170 -2.40 -18.17 -8.82
N GLN A 171 -3.04 -17.42 -9.76
CA GLN A 171 -4.43 -17.01 -9.63
C GLN A 171 -5.07 -16.67 -10.98
N PRO A 172 -6.20 -17.28 -11.36
CA PRO A 172 -6.87 -17.01 -12.62
C PRO A 172 -7.55 -15.64 -12.70
N GLU A 173 -7.76 -14.95 -11.56
CA GLU A 173 -8.40 -13.63 -11.50
C GLU A 173 -7.44 -12.46 -11.72
N ARG A 174 -6.21 -12.70 -12.18
CA ARG A 174 -5.26 -11.66 -12.56
C ARG A 174 -5.53 -11.14 -13.97
N GLY A 175 -5.30 -9.85 -14.20
CA GLY A 175 -5.46 -9.24 -15.52
C GLY A 175 -6.35 -8.00 -15.53
N VAL A 176 -7.20 -7.83 -16.54
CA VAL A 176 -8.10 -6.69 -16.67
C VAL A 176 -9.55 -7.18 -16.77
N PHE A 177 -10.41 -6.59 -15.96
CA PHE A 177 -11.85 -6.79 -16.01
C PHE A 177 -12.55 -5.54 -16.54
N ARG A 178 -13.69 -5.74 -17.22
CA ARG A 178 -14.55 -4.68 -17.75
C ARG A 178 -15.98 -4.90 -17.30
N THR A 179 -16.69 -3.84 -16.94
CA THR A 179 -18.15 -3.79 -16.90
C THR A 179 -18.67 -2.82 -17.93
N MET A 180 -19.88 -3.09 -18.45
CA MET A 180 -20.61 -2.22 -19.38
C MET A 180 -21.97 -1.77 -18.80
N ASP A 181 -22.29 -2.22 -17.59
CA ASP A 181 -23.58 -2.08 -16.92
C ASP A 181 -23.45 -1.54 -15.48
N GLY A 182 -22.36 -0.82 -15.20
CA GLY A 182 -22.13 -0.21 -13.89
C GLY A 182 -21.75 -1.22 -12.80
N GLY A 183 -21.22 -2.39 -13.16
CA GLY A 183 -20.75 -3.40 -12.24
C GLY A 183 -21.72 -4.53 -11.94
N GLU A 184 -22.90 -4.54 -12.55
CA GLU A 184 -23.86 -5.66 -12.43
C GLU A 184 -23.28 -6.96 -13.00
N SER A 185 -22.43 -6.85 -14.04
CA SER A 185 -21.67 -7.95 -14.59
C SER A 185 -20.25 -7.56 -14.97
N TRP A 186 -19.34 -8.54 -14.94
CA TRP A 186 -17.94 -8.36 -15.27
C TRP A 186 -17.46 -9.31 -16.34
N GLU A 187 -16.71 -8.81 -17.30
CA GLU A 187 -15.99 -9.58 -18.31
C GLU A 187 -14.50 -9.57 -18.02
N HIS A 188 -13.85 -10.72 -18.04
CA HIS A 188 -12.40 -10.83 -17.94
C HIS A 188 -11.80 -10.63 -19.33
N VAL A 189 -11.51 -9.36 -19.69
CA VAL A 189 -11.15 -8.96 -21.07
C VAL A 189 -9.67 -9.12 -21.40
N LEU A 190 -8.80 -9.26 -20.39
CA LEU A 190 -7.38 -9.55 -20.59
C LEU A 190 -6.87 -10.48 -19.51
N PHE A 191 -6.54 -11.70 -19.92
CA PHE A 191 -5.86 -12.71 -19.10
C PHE A 191 -4.66 -13.25 -19.88
N VAL A 192 -3.51 -13.38 -19.22
CA VAL A 192 -2.28 -13.92 -19.83
C VAL A 192 -1.92 -15.26 -19.22
N ASP A 193 -1.69 -15.29 -17.91
CA ASP A 193 -1.43 -16.48 -17.11
C ASP A 193 -1.70 -16.18 -15.62
N GLU A 194 -1.66 -17.22 -14.79
CA GLU A 194 -1.98 -17.14 -13.37
C GLU A 194 -0.95 -16.36 -12.52
N ASP A 195 0.24 -16.07 -13.05
CA ASP A 195 1.29 -15.30 -12.35
C ASP A 195 1.37 -13.85 -12.84
N THR A 196 0.59 -13.46 -13.87
CA THR A 196 0.67 -12.16 -14.52
C THR A 196 -0.57 -11.31 -14.27
N GLY A 197 -0.45 -10.28 -13.44
CA GLY A 197 -1.52 -9.33 -13.11
C GLY A 197 -1.35 -7.97 -13.78
N ALA A 198 -2.43 -7.19 -13.84
CA ALA A 198 -2.37 -5.82 -14.32
C ALA A 198 -1.83 -4.89 -13.24
N SER A 199 -0.68 -4.28 -13.48
CA SER A 199 -0.08 -3.24 -12.63
C SER A 199 -0.57 -1.84 -12.99
N SER A 200 -1.06 -1.65 -14.22
CA SER A 200 -1.55 -0.38 -14.75
C SER A 200 -2.60 -0.62 -15.83
N VAL A 201 -3.62 0.22 -15.88
CA VAL A 201 -4.57 0.31 -16.99
C VAL A 201 -4.85 1.78 -17.21
N ILE A 202 -4.80 2.22 -18.47
CA ILE A 202 -5.16 3.59 -18.86
C ILE A 202 -6.02 3.58 -20.12
N MET A 203 -6.86 4.59 -20.24
CA MET A 203 -7.66 4.87 -21.42
C MET A 203 -7.16 6.14 -22.09
N ASP A 204 -7.08 6.12 -23.42
CA ASP A 204 -6.75 7.32 -24.19
C ASP A 204 -7.83 8.39 -23.96
N PRO A 205 -7.49 9.54 -23.35
CA PRO A 205 -8.47 10.57 -23.02
C PRO A 205 -9.18 11.18 -24.23
N ASN A 206 -8.59 11.04 -25.42
CA ASN A 206 -9.12 11.56 -26.68
C ASN A 206 -9.78 10.46 -27.55
N ASN A 207 -9.57 9.18 -27.20
CA ASN A 207 -10.17 8.02 -27.87
C ASN A 207 -10.45 6.87 -26.90
N PRO A 208 -11.61 6.84 -26.24
CA PRO A 208 -11.93 5.84 -25.22
C PRO A 208 -11.92 4.38 -25.69
N ARG A 209 -11.91 4.15 -27.00
CA ARG A 209 -11.76 2.80 -27.57
C ARG A 209 -10.34 2.26 -27.47
N LYS A 210 -9.37 3.14 -27.23
CA LYS A 210 -7.97 2.77 -27.12
C LYS A 210 -7.56 2.72 -25.66
N LEU A 211 -7.04 1.55 -25.27
CA LEU A 211 -6.56 1.31 -23.92
C LEU A 211 -5.13 0.77 -23.95
N PHE A 212 -4.38 1.04 -22.91
CA PHE A 212 -3.13 0.38 -22.60
C PHE A 212 -3.22 -0.30 -21.25
N ALA A 213 -2.59 -1.48 -21.12
CA ALA A 213 -2.39 -2.16 -19.86
C ALA A 213 -0.90 -2.50 -19.69
N GLY A 214 -0.36 -2.15 -18.54
CA GLY A 214 0.92 -2.66 -18.08
C GLY A 214 0.68 -3.94 -17.31
N LEU A 215 1.20 -5.07 -17.81
CA LEU A 215 1.12 -6.34 -17.11
C LEU A 215 2.44 -6.68 -16.46
N TRP A 216 2.37 -7.37 -15.35
CA TRP A 216 3.49 -7.72 -14.50
C TRP A 216 3.39 -9.16 -14.00
N THR A 217 4.30 -10.01 -14.46
CA THR A 217 4.51 -11.35 -13.90
C THR A 217 5.27 -11.20 -12.59
N VAL A 218 4.68 -11.63 -11.49
CA VAL A 218 5.30 -11.55 -10.17
C VAL A 218 4.99 -12.78 -9.34
N VAL A 219 6.03 -13.42 -8.84
CA VAL A 219 5.93 -14.53 -7.88
C VAL A 219 6.49 -14.05 -6.55
N PHE A 220 5.65 -14.12 -5.53
CA PHE A 220 5.98 -13.67 -4.19
C PHE A 220 5.86 -14.82 -3.20
N ASN A 221 6.95 -15.12 -2.50
CA ASN A 221 6.98 -16.14 -1.48
C ASN A 221 7.70 -15.64 -0.21
N THR A 222 7.73 -16.43 0.85
CA THR A 222 8.23 -15.98 2.16
C THR A 222 9.73 -15.70 2.22
N TRP A 223 10.49 -16.15 1.24
CA TRP A 223 11.95 -15.97 1.19
C TRP A 223 12.41 -15.04 0.07
N GLY A 224 11.53 -14.62 -0.81
CA GLY A 224 11.91 -13.76 -1.92
C GLY A 224 10.76 -13.38 -2.84
N ARG A 225 11.08 -12.52 -3.77
CA ARG A 225 10.20 -12.08 -4.83
C ARG A 225 10.94 -12.19 -6.16
N GLU A 226 10.30 -12.83 -7.14
CA GLU A 226 10.75 -12.80 -8.52
C GLU A 226 9.87 -11.83 -9.28
N SER A 227 10.50 -10.87 -9.95
CA SER A 227 9.83 -9.85 -10.77
C SER A 227 10.22 -10.06 -12.22
N GLY A 228 9.20 -10.13 -13.07
CA GLY A 228 9.39 -10.27 -14.50
C GLY A 228 9.18 -11.67 -15.04
N GLY A 229 8.75 -11.71 -16.28
CA GLY A 229 8.48 -12.94 -17.00
C GLY A 229 7.92 -12.68 -18.39
N PRO A 230 7.64 -13.75 -19.15
CA PRO A 230 7.14 -13.63 -20.52
C PRO A 230 5.77 -12.95 -20.63
N GLY A 231 4.97 -12.98 -19.56
CA GLY A 231 3.68 -12.28 -19.51
C GLY A 231 3.80 -10.78 -19.28
N SER A 232 4.90 -10.30 -18.69
CA SER A 232 5.10 -8.87 -18.45
C SER A 232 5.25 -8.09 -19.75
N GLY A 233 4.78 -6.85 -19.75
CA GLY A 233 4.92 -5.94 -20.88
C GLY A 233 3.73 -5.00 -21.05
N ILE A 234 3.73 -4.28 -22.16
CA ILE A 234 2.65 -3.37 -22.54
C ILE A 234 1.68 -4.11 -23.47
N TYR A 235 0.40 -4.03 -23.15
CA TYR A 235 -0.69 -4.51 -23.99
C TYR A 235 -1.55 -3.35 -24.44
N VAL A 236 -2.02 -3.40 -25.69
CA VAL A 236 -2.87 -2.37 -26.29
C VAL A 236 -4.16 -2.98 -26.82
N SER A 237 -5.27 -2.29 -26.57
CA SER A 237 -6.55 -2.52 -27.24
C SER A 237 -6.90 -1.30 -28.09
N HIS A 238 -7.55 -1.54 -29.24
CA HIS A 238 -8.09 -0.49 -30.13
C HIS A 238 -9.60 -0.56 -30.29
N ASP A 239 -10.24 -1.48 -29.59
CA ASP A 239 -11.67 -1.82 -29.71
C ASP A 239 -12.41 -1.83 -28.36
N ALA A 240 -11.97 -0.96 -27.42
CA ALA A 240 -12.54 -0.84 -26.09
C ALA A 240 -12.37 -2.12 -25.23
N GLY A 241 -11.28 -2.84 -25.43
CA GLY A 241 -10.93 -4.01 -24.64
C GLY A 241 -11.48 -5.33 -25.18
N ASP A 242 -12.15 -5.36 -26.33
CA ASP A 242 -12.64 -6.60 -26.93
C ASP A 242 -11.49 -7.51 -27.38
N SER A 243 -10.38 -6.91 -27.79
CA SER A 243 -9.13 -7.62 -28.08
C SER A 243 -7.91 -6.87 -27.59
N TRP A 244 -6.85 -7.62 -27.26
CA TRP A 244 -5.60 -7.07 -26.76
C TRP A 244 -4.40 -7.65 -27.51
N THR A 245 -3.41 -6.82 -27.78
CA THR A 245 -2.16 -7.20 -28.40
C THR A 245 -1.00 -6.80 -27.53
N LYS A 246 -0.10 -7.74 -27.20
CA LYS A 246 1.17 -7.44 -26.56
C LYS A 246 2.05 -6.68 -27.53
N LEU A 247 2.63 -5.56 -27.09
CA LEU A 247 3.59 -4.80 -27.87
C LEU A 247 4.98 -5.43 -27.73
N GLU A 248 5.58 -5.78 -28.86
CA GLU A 248 6.91 -6.38 -28.91
C GLU A 248 7.74 -5.74 -30.02
N GLY A 249 9.04 -5.65 -29.80
CA GLY A 249 9.95 -4.99 -30.75
C GLY A 249 9.70 -3.48 -30.81
N ARG A 250 9.96 -2.89 -31.98
CA ARG A 250 9.71 -1.46 -32.27
C ARG A 250 10.32 -0.51 -31.25
N GLY A 251 11.51 -0.86 -30.72
CA GLY A 251 12.25 -0.07 -29.74
C GLY A 251 11.94 -0.38 -28.25
N LEU A 252 11.00 -1.27 -27.97
CA LEU A 252 10.78 -1.82 -26.64
C LEU A 252 11.86 -2.86 -26.28
N PRO A 253 12.06 -3.15 -24.97
CA PRO A 253 12.95 -4.22 -24.53
C PRO A 253 12.63 -5.55 -25.18
N THR A 254 13.68 -6.31 -25.54
CA THR A 254 13.56 -7.62 -26.19
C THR A 254 13.67 -8.77 -25.21
N LEU A 255 14.21 -8.53 -24.03
CA LEU A 255 14.33 -9.48 -22.94
C LEU A 255 13.17 -9.34 -21.95
N PRO A 256 12.90 -10.36 -21.13
CA PRO A 256 11.83 -10.29 -20.14
C PRO A 256 11.99 -9.10 -19.21
N VAL A 257 10.90 -8.39 -19.00
CA VAL A 257 10.80 -7.22 -18.11
C VAL A 257 9.95 -7.52 -16.87
N GLY A 258 10.07 -6.68 -15.87
CA GLY A 258 9.26 -6.72 -14.65
C GLY A 258 8.00 -5.85 -14.75
N LYS A 259 7.78 -5.03 -13.71
CA LYS A 259 6.62 -4.16 -13.60
C LYS A 259 6.62 -3.08 -14.69
N VAL A 260 5.44 -2.80 -15.21
CA VAL A 260 5.22 -1.76 -16.21
C VAL A 260 4.13 -0.80 -15.72
N ASP A 261 4.39 0.50 -15.78
CA ASP A 261 3.36 1.54 -15.72
C ASP A 261 3.32 2.32 -17.02
N VAL A 262 2.12 2.71 -17.46
CA VAL A 262 1.91 3.48 -18.68
C VAL A 262 1.15 4.75 -18.34
N CYS A 263 1.58 5.89 -18.93
CA CYS A 263 0.85 7.15 -18.79
C CYS A 263 0.86 7.94 -20.11
N MET A 264 -0.15 8.81 -20.30
CA MET A 264 -0.27 9.66 -21.47
C MET A 264 -0.92 10.99 -21.14
N SER A 265 -0.70 12.00 -21.99
CA SER A 265 -1.29 13.32 -21.84
C SER A 265 -2.60 13.45 -22.62
N LYS A 266 -3.51 14.27 -22.08
CA LYS A 266 -4.71 14.73 -22.78
C LYS A 266 -4.37 15.73 -23.90
N ALA A 267 -3.30 16.52 -23.73
CA ALA A 267 -2.85 17.51 -24.73
C ALA A 267 -2.46 16.85 -26.06
N ASP A 268 -1.74 15.74 -26.00
CA ASP A 268 -1.40 14.93 -27.18
C ASP A 268 -1.29 13.44 -26.79
N SER A 269 -2.36 12.69 -27.02
CA SER A 269 -2.41 11.26 -26.72
C SER A 269 -1.55 10.38 -27.66
N ARG A 270 -0.88 10.98 -28.67
CA ARG A 270 0.18 10.29 -29.42
C ARG A 270 1.44 10.13 -28.55
N ARG A 271 1.65 11.01 -27.55
CA ARG A 271 2.71 10.92 -26.58
C ARG A 271 2.32 9.96 -25.46
N VAL A 272 3.01 8.81 -25.43
CA VAL A 272 2.81 7.76 -24.41
C VAL A 272 4.15 7.47 -23.74
N TYR A 273 4.15 7.38 -22.44
CA TYR A 273 5.31 7.01 -21.64
C TYR A 273 5.09 5.64 -21.01
N ALA A 274 6.17 4.89 -20.84
CA ALA A 274 6.19 3.64 -20.10
C ALA A 274 7.41 3.58 -19.20
N LEU A 275 7.16 3.43 -17.90
CA LEU A 275 8.17 3.00 -16.93
C LEU A 275 8.22 1.48 -16.96
N ILE A 276 9.38 0.91 -17.29
CA ILE A 276 9.56 -0.53 -17.46
C ILE A 276 10.72 -0.99 -16.59
N GLU A 277 10.43 -1.86 -15.62
CA GLU A 277 11.45 -2.51 -14.82
C GLU A 277 12.33 -3.43 -15.68
N THR A 278 13.61 -3.17 -15.70
CA THR A 278 14.61 -4.00 -16.38
C THR A 278 15.70 -4.45 -15.40
N GLY A 279 16.63 -5.29 -15.83
CA GLY A 279 17.72 -5.81 -15.01
C GLY A 279 19.02 -5.01 -15.07
N ASP A 280 19.03 -3.79 -15.64
CA ASP A 280 20.21 -2.93 -15.84
C ASP A 280 21.31 -3.53 -16.73
N GLY A 281 20.98 -4.50 -17.58
CA GLY A 281 21.98 -5.24 -18.34
C GLY A 281 22.86 -6.16 -17.51
N VAL A 282 22.53 -6.35 -16.22
CA VAL A 282 23.20 -7.28 -15.33
C VAL A 282 22.51 -8.65 -15.41
N PRO A 283 23.21 -9.73 -15.73
CA PRO A 283 22.59 -11.05 -15.81
C PRO A 283 21.94 -11.46 -14.48
N TRP A 284 20.73 -11.98 -14.55
CA TRP A 284 19.97 -12.47 -13.40
C TRP A 284 19.70 -13.97 -13.52
N HIS A 285 20.13 -14.75 -12.56
CA HIS A 285 20.06 -16.23 -12.58
C HIS A 285 20.60 -16.83 -13.89
N GLY A 286 21.70 -16.24 -14.42
CA GLY A 286 22.34 -16.70 -15.65
C GLY A 286 21.60 -16.33 -16.94
N ARG A 287 20.58 -15.45 -16.86
CA ARG A 287 19.86 -14.92 -18.02
C ARG A 287 20.28 -13.47 -18.26
N GLU A 288 20.49 -13.12 -19.52
CA GLU A 288 20.75 -11.75 -19.91
C GLU A 288 19.53 -10.87 -19.61
N THR A 289 19.76 -9.61 -19.27
CA THR A 289 18.73 -8.60 -19.00
C THR A 289 18.95 -7.36 -19.84
N GLU A 290 17.87 -6.64 -20.10
CA GLU A 290 17.89 -5.35 -20.80
C GLU A 290 18.30 -4.24 -19.83
N SER A 291 18.68 -3.07 -20.35
CA SER A 291 18.96 -1.86 -19.55
C SER A 291 18.07 -0.71 -20.02
N GLY A 292 17.54 0.04 -19.06
CA GLY A 292 16.69 1.19 -19.27
C GLY A 292 15.67 1.35 -18.15
N GLU A 293 14.91 2.45 -18.16
CA GLU A 293 13.85 2.72 -17.18
C GLU A 293 12.64 3.38 -17.82
N LEU A 294 12.85 4.43 -18.63
CA LEU A 294 11.77 5.20 -19.26
C LEU A 294 11.81 5.07 -20.79
N TRP A 295 10.73 4.55 -21.34
CA TRP A 295 10.45 4.53 -22.77
C TRP A 295 9.37 5.54 -23.14
N ARG A 296 9.41 6.03 -24.37
CA ARG A 296 8.44 6.97 -24.91
C ARG A 296 8.07 6.65 -26.34
N SER A 297 6.79 6.75 -26.64
CA SER A 297 6.25 6.78 -27.99
C SER A 297 5.77 8.18 -28.33
N ASP A 298 6.02 8.62 -29.57
CA ASP A 298 5.54 9.89 -30.11
C ASP A 298 4.46 9.69 -31.19
N ASN A 299 4.00 8.44 -31.39
CA ASN A 299 3.01 8.06 -32.40
C ASN A 299 1.92 7.13 -31.85
N GLY A 300 1.56 7.31 -30.60
CA GLY A 300 0.45 6.62 -29.96
C GLY A 300 0.73 5.16 -29.63
N GLY A 301 1.97 4.80 -29.31
CA GLY A 301 2.36 3.45 -28.91
C GLY A 301 2.75 2.53 -30.06
N VAL A 302 2.87 3.06 -31.28
CA VAL A 302 3.28 2.24 -32.45
C VAL A 302 4.77 1.94 -32.42
N ASP A 303 5.61 2.98 -32.22
CA ASP A 303 7.06 2.84 -32.09
C ASP A 303 7.51 3.49 -30.78
N TRP A 304 8.55 2.93 -30.19
CA TRP A 304 9.06 3.33 -28.89
C TRP A 304 10.55 3.64 -28.94
N ARG A 305 11.00 4.49 -28.06
CA ARG A 305 12.42 4.75 -27.85
C ARG A 305 12.73 4.84 -26.38
N LEU A 306 13.87 4.32 -25.99
CA LEU A 306 14.43 4.50 -24.67
C LEU A 306 14.83 5.97 -24.49
N ILE A 307 14.35 6.60 -23.42
CA ILE A 307 14.57 8.02 -23.11
C ILE A 307 15.57 8.18 -21.98
N ASN A 308 15.44 7.34 -20.93
CA ASN A 308 16.23 7.50 -19.72
C ASN A 308 16.54 6.13 -19.08
N HIS A 309 17.76 6.02 -18.54
CA HIS A 309 18.24 4.82 -17.86
C HIS A 309 18.23 4.95 -16.33
N SER A 310 17.84 6.12 -15.78
CA SER A 310 17.96 6.37 -14.35
C SER A 310 16.97 5.56 -13.54
N ARG A 311 17.49 4.75 -12.64
CA ARG A 311 16.69 4.00 -11.65
C ARG A 311 15.94 4.88 -10.66
N ASP A 312 16.29 6.15 -10.53
CA ASP A 312 15.55 7.10 -9.71
C ASP A 312 14.11 7.29 -10.21
N LEU A 313 13.84 7.02 -11.50
CA LEU A 313 12.51 7.15 -12.09
C LEU A 313 11.58 5.98 -11.78
N GLY A 314 12.12 4.77 -11.52
CA GLY A 314 11.35 3.58 -11.13
C GLY A 314 11.51 3.17 -9.67
N GLY A 315 12.69 3.36 -9.12
CA GLY A 315 13.01 3.07 -7.72
C GLY A 315 12.83 1.59 -7.35
N ARG A 316 12.20 1.31 -6.22
CA ARG A 316 11.82 -0.03 -5.76
C ARG A 316 10.52 -0.45 -6.44
N THR A 317 10.61 -1.00 -7.63
CA THR A 317 9.52 -1.16 -8.60
C THR A 317 8.27 -1.90 -8.07
N GLY A 318 8.42 -2.88 -7.21
CA GLY A 318 7.28 -3.54 -6.57
C GLY A 318 6.44 -2.60 -5.69
N TYR A 319 7.06 -1.57 -5.13
CA TYR A 319 6.45 -0.61 -4.22
C TYR A 319 6.11 0.72 -4.90
N TYR A 320 6.90 1.12 -5.88
CA TYR A 320 6.73 2.35 -6.67
C TYR A 320 6.50 2.04 -8.15
N ASN A 321 7.05 2.88 -9.01
CA ASN A 321 7.04 2.78 -10.46
C ASN A 321 5.72 3.26 -11.05
N ASN A 322 5.40 4.53 -10.82
CA ASN A 322 4.25 5.19 -11.41
C ASN A 322 4.65 6.50 -12.09
N CYS A 323 4.01 6.83 -13.20
CA CYS A 323 4.16 8.11 -13.88
C CYS A 323 2.81 8.80 -14.12
N ARG A 324 2.83 10.13 -14.17
CA ARG A 324 1.66 10.95 -14.51
C ARG A 324 2.08 12.11 -15.40
N VAL A 325 1.42 12.25 -16.53
CA VAL A 325 1.64 13.33 -17.49
C VAL A 325 0.64 14.45 -17.21
N PHE A 326 1.08 15.69 -17.31
CA PHE A 326 0.18 16.81 -17.20
C PHE A 326 -0.83 16.83 -18.35
N PRO A 327 -2.06 17.25 -18.08
CA PRO A 327 -3.13 17.21 -19.09
C PRO A 327 -2.96 18.21 -20.22
N ASP A 328 -2.25 19.31 -19.96
CA ASP A 328 -2.04 20.48 -20.82
C ASP A 328 -0.62 20.58 -21.41
N ASP A 329 0.31 19.71 -21.00
CA ASP A 329 1.67 19.62 -21.59
C ASP A 329 2.14 18.16 -21.62
N GLU A 330 2.27 17.63 -22.82
CA GLU A 330 2.72 16.24 -23.04
C GLU A 330 4.19 16.00 -22.68
N ASN A 331 4.99 17.05 -22.45
CA ASN A 331 6.39 16.94 -22.04
C ASN A 331 6.59 16.99 -20.53
N GLU A 332 5.57 17.42 -19.80
CA GLU A 332 5.64 17.55 -18.36
C GLU A 332 5.13 16.28 -17.67
N VAL A 333 6.05 15.62 -16.93
CA VAL A 333 5.80 14.30 -16.35
C VAL A 333 6.29 14.25 -14.92
N PHE A 334 5.44 13.74 -14.02
CA PHE A 334 5.84 13.30 -12.68
C PHE A 334 6.18 11.81 -12.66
N PHE A 335 7.23 11.47 -11.89
CA PHE A 335 7.61 10.10 -11.56
C PHE A 335 7.56 9.92 -10.06
N LEU A 336 6.85 8.88 -9.62
CA LEU A 336 6.54 8.60 -8.23
C LEU A 336 7.39 7.43 -7.75
N THR A 337 8.35 7.74 -6.89
CA THR A 337 9.24 6.75 -6.25
C THR A 337 9.42 7.10 -4.77
N ALA A 338 10.55 6.76 -4.16
CA ALA A 338 10.93 7.31 -2.85
C ALA A 338 11.09 8.85 -2.90
N ALA A 339 11.36 9.38 -4.09
CA ALA A 339 11.35 10.80 -4.40
C ALA A 339 10.17 11.15 -5.33
N LEU A 340 9.79 12.42 -5.37
CA LEU A 340 8.94 12.97 -6.39
C LEU A 340 9.84 13.64 -7.43
N SER A 341 9.90 13.05 -8.62
CA SER A 341 10.72 13.58 -9.71
C SER A 341 9.83 14.20 -10.77
N ARG A 342 10.28 15.29 -11.39
CA ARG A 342 9.55 16.00 -12.45
C ARG A 342 10.45 16.29 -13.63
N SER A 343 9.94 16.05 -14.83
CA SER A 343 10.54 16.40 -16.11
C SER A 343 9.69 17.43 -16.84
N TRP A 344 10.31 18.33 -17.59
CA TRP A 344 9.65 19.30 -18.50
C TRP A 344 10.06 19.12 -19.95
N ASP A 345 10.85 18.10 -20.27
CA ASP A 345 11.40 17.84 -21.60
C ASP A 345 11.06 16.43 -22.13
N GLY A 346 10.00 15.85 -21.59
CA GLY A 346 9.53 14.53 -22.00
C GLY A 346 10.40 13.39 -21.50
N GLY A 347 10.97 13.54 -20.30
CA GLY A 347 11.73 12.50 -19.61
C GLY A 347 13.21 12.47 -19.93
N LEU A 348 13.72 13.38 -20.76
CA LEU A 348 15.16 13.44 -21.09
C LEU A 348 15.98 13.84 -19.86
N THR A 349 15.52 14.87 -19.16
CA THR A 349 16.06 15.28 -17.85
C THR A 349 14.96 15.33 -16.81
N TYR A 350 15.33 15.28 -15.54
CA TYR A 350 14.38 15.38 -14.43
C TYR A 350 15.04 16.05 -13.22
N VAL A 351 14.21 16.58 -12.33
CA VAL A 351 14.62 17.15 -11.05
C VAL A 351 13.85 16.46 -9.94
N ASN A 352 14.55 16.02 -8.90
CA ASN A 352 13.93 15.54 -7.67
C ASN A 352 13.49 16.72 -6.83
N HIS A 353 12.21 16.79 -6.48
CA HIS A 353 11.68 17.79 -5.59
C HIS A 353 12.33 17.68 -4.20
N GLN A 354 12.74 18.81 -3.63
CA GLN A 354 13.43 18.87 -2.34
C GLN A 354 12.88 20.00 -1.45
N GLY A 355 13.16 19.92 -0.16
CA GLY A 355 12.78 20.96 0.80
C GLY A 355 11.25 21.10 0.92
N SER A 356 10.76 22.33 0.84
CA SER A 356 9.32 22.64 0.94
C SER A 356 8.49 22.17 -0.27
N GLN A 357 9.14 21.88 -1.38
CA GLN A 357 8.50 21.30 -2.57
C GLN A 357 8.39 19.77 -2.50
N ARG A 358 8.99 19.14 -1.49
CA ARG A 358 8.90 17.69 -1.29
C ARG A 358 7.75 17.35 -0.32
N PRO A 359 6.59 16.95 -0.84
CA PRO A 359 5.45 16.61 0.01
C PRO A 359 5.59 15.19 0.58
N GLY A 360 6.50 14.95 1.50
CA GLY A 360 6.70 13.64 2.10
C GLY A 360 7.74 12.76 1.41
N GLY A 361 7.46 11.48 1.29
CA GLY A 361 8.30 10.48 0.63
C GLY A 361 7.53 9.18 0.40
N ASP A 362 8.08 8.30 -0.46
CA ASP A 362 7.45 7.04 -0.81
C ASP A 362 6.06 7.25 -1.44
N TYR A 363 6.06 7.72 -2.71
CA TYR A 363 4.85 8.17 -3.41
C TYR A 363 4.14 7.02 -4.10
N HIS A 364 2.82 6.92 -3.92
CA HIS A 364 2.00 5.81 -4.41
C HIS A 364 1.04 6.20 -5.49
N ASP A 365 0.37 7.33 -5.36
CA ASP A 365 -0.57 7.79 -6.37
C ASP A 365 -0.59 9.31 -6.47
N LEU A 366 -0.94 9.80 -7.66
CA LEU A 366 -1.08 11.20 -8.00
C LEU A 366 -2.26 11.35 -8.95
N TRP A 367 -3.20 12.18 -8.58
CA TRP A 367 -4.24 12.66 -9.48
C TRP A 367 -3.96 14.13 -9.83
N ILE A 368 -4.02 14.45 -11.12
CA ILE A 368 -3.95 15.80 -11.66
C ILE A 368 -5.31 16.06 -12.30
N ASP A 369 -5.91 17.20 -12.04
CA ASP A 369 -7.19 17.57 -12.67
C ASP A 369 -7.01 17.60 -14.18
N PRO A 370 -7.79 16.81 -14.95
CA PRO A 370 -7.67 16.76 -16.40
C PRO A 370 -8.05 18.07 -17.11
N ASP A 371 -8.69 19.01 -16.41
CA ASP A 371 -9.10 20.31 -16.94
C ASP A 371 -8.32 21.48 -16.32
N ASP A 372 -7.53 21.24 -15.26
CA ASP A 372 -6.72 22.22 -14.56
C ASP A 372 -5.41 21.62 -14.04
N GLY A 373 -4.33 21.70 -14.82
CA GLY A 373 -3.02 21.17 -14.46
C GLY A 373 -2.39 21.78 -13.20
N ASP A 374 -2.89 22.90 -12.70
CA ASP A 374 -2.40 23.50 -11.46
C ASP A 374 -2.89 22.76 -10.22
N ARG A 375 -3.99 22.02 -10.36
CA ARG A 375 -4.65 21.31 -9.27
C ARG A 375 -4.29 19.84 -9.22
N LEU A 376 -3.72 19.41 -8.10
CA LEU A 376 -3.34 18.01 -7.92
C LEU A 376 -3.42 17.56 -6.45
N ILE A 377 -3.55 16.25 -6.26
CA ILE A 377 -3.49 15.58 -4.97
C ILE A 377 -2.55 14.38 -5.04
N ILE A 378 -1.71 14.22 -4.02
CA ILE A 378 -0.71 13.13 -3.92
C ILE A 378 -0.95 12.32 -2.65
N GLY A 379 -0.90 10.99 -2.79
CA GLY A 379 -0.85 10.02 -1.70
C GLY A 379 0.55 9.41 -1.54
N ASN A 380 1.04 9.34 -0.30
CA ASN A 380 2.33 8.75 0.02
C ASN A 380 2.35 8.13 1.43
N ASP A 381 3.50 7.60 1.88
CA ASP A 381 3.63 6.98 3.22
C ASP A 381 3.39 7.94 4.39
N GLN A 382 3.41 9.24 4.16
CA GLN A 382 3.22 10.26 5.20
C GLN A 382 1.84 10.91 5.17
N GLY A 383 0.97 10.50 4.25
CA GLY A 383 -0.39 11.00 4.14
C GLY A 383 -0.76 11.60 2.79
N VAL A 384 -1.63 12.60 2.82
CA VAL A 384 -2.16 13.30 1.66
C VAL A 384 -1.56 14.70 1.55
N HIS A 385 -1.31 15.13 0.32
CA HIS A 385 -0.82 16.46 0.02
C HIS A 385 -1.58 17.02 -1.18
N ILE A 386 -2.07 18.25 -1.06
CA ILE A 386 -2.84 18.96 -2.10
C ILE A 386 -2.04 20.16 -2.58
N SER A 387 -2.00 20.36 -3.89
CA SER A 387 -1.44 21.56 -4.53
C SER A 387 -2.46 22.19 -5.47
N ASN A 388 -2.48 23.53 -5.50
CA ASN A 388 -3.27 24.35 -6.40
C ASN A 388 -2.37 25.29 -7.24
N ASN A 389 -1.10 24.95 -7.38
CA ASN A 389 -0.11 25.72 -8.14
C ASN A 389 0.89 24.78 -8.81
N ARG A 390 0.38 23.76 -9.47
CA ARG A 390 1.16 22.83 -10.31
C ARG A 390 2.28 22.10 -9.56
N GLY A 391 2.09 21.87 -8.23
CA GLY A 391 3.07 21.18 -7.42
C GLY A 391 4.26 22.05 -6.94
N GLU A 392 4.17 23.37 -7.05
CA GLU A 392 5.20 24.27 -6.51
C GLU A 392 5.17 24.33 -4.98
N THR A 393 3.97 24.23 -4.40
CA THR A 393 3.78 24.10 -2.96
C THR A 393 2.65 23.13 -2.64
N TYR A 394 2.68 22.59 -1.43
CA TYR A 394 1.73 21.59 -0.99
C TYR A 394 1.15 21.93 0.38
N HIS A 395 -0.16 21.74 0.50
CA HIS A 395 -0.84 21.66 1.78
C HIS A 395 -0.81 20.21 2.27
N ARG A 396 -0.23 19.98 3.44
CA ARG A 396 -0.22 18.65 4.06
C ARG A 396 -1.49 18.42 4.86
N VAL A 397 -2.18 17.33 4.55
CA VAL A 397 -3.36 16.88 5.27
C VAL A 397 -2.96 15.89 6.36
N GLU A 398 -3.53 16.03 7.54
CA GLU A 398 -3.35 15.10 8.67
C GLU A 398 -4.66 14.35 8.92
N LEU A 399 -4.78 13.15 8.35
CA LEU A 399 -5.89 12.26 8.65
C LEU A 399 -5.74 11.64 10.04
N PRO A 400 -6.81 11.41 10.78
CA PRO A 400 -6.78 10.83 12.13
C PRO A 400 -6.59 9.31 12.09
N ILE A 401 -5.61 8.85 11.34
CA ILE A 401 -5.23 7.45 11.16
C ILE A 401 -3.73 7.29 11.34
N SER A 402 -3.30 6.12 11.80
CA SER A 402 -1.90 5.76 11.92
C SER A 402 -1.75 4.24 11.89
N GLN A 403 -0.75 3.76 11.16
CA GLN A 403 -0.41 2.34 11.19
C GLN A 403 0.51 2.05 12.37
N MET A 404 -0.07 1.47 13.43
CA MET A 404 0.67 1.03 14.61
C MET A 404 0.94 -0.47 14.53
N TYR A 405 2.19 -0.88 14.84
CA TYR A 405 2.56 -2.30 14.83
C TYR A 405 2.05 -3.02 16.07
N HIS A 406 2.39 -2.51 17.23
CA HIS A 406 1.99 -3.07 18.52
C HIS A 406 1.61 -1.94 19.46
N VAL A 407 0.62 -2.20 20.30
CA VAL A 407 0.15 -1.26 21.29
C VAL A 407 0.31 -1.88 22.67
N THR A 408 0.93 -1.14 23.57
CA THR A 408 1.05 -1.47 25.00
C THR A 408 0.58 -0.31 25.86
N VAL A 409 0.38 -0.56 27.14
CA VAL A 409 0.04 0.45 28.12
C VAL A 409 0.95 0.33 29.35
N ASP A 410 1.23 1.46 30.00
CA ASP A 410 1.96 1.45 31.28
C ASP A 410 1.00 1.37 32.49
N ASN A 411 1.56 1.36 33.69
CA ASN A 411 0.82 1.27 34.96
C ASN A 411 0.49 2.63 35.59
N ALA A 412 0.67 3.74 34.87
CA ALA A 412 0.33 5.07 35.36
C ALA A 412 -1.19 5.25 35.47
N VAL A 413 -1.63 6.27 36.23
CA VAL A 413 -3.05 6.66 36.32
C VAL A 413 -3.16 8.16 36.10
N PRO A 414 -3.77 8.59 35.00
CA PRO A 414 -4.21 7.80 33.84
C PRO A 414 -3.02 7.10 33.16
N TYR A 415 -3.26 5.93 32.57
CA TYR A 415 -2.23 5.18 31.87
C TYR A 415 -1.80 5.85 30.56
N ASN A 416 -0.61 5.56 30.11
CA ASN A 416 -0.14 5.97 28.79
C ASN A 416 -0.26 4.81 27.81
N VAL A 417 -0.42 5.16 26.53
CA VAL A 417 -0.45 4.26 25.39
C VAL A 417 0.86 4.40 24.64
N LEU A 418 1.46 3.25 24.28
CA LEU A 418 2.76 3.18 23.63
C LEU A 418 2.67 2.30 22.39
N GLY A 419 3.47 2.59 21.39
CA GLY A 419 3.58 1.75 20.20
C GLY A 419 4.55 2.29 19.16
N ASN A 420 4.90 1.43 18.20
CA ASN A 420 5.73 1.78 17.05
C ASN A 420 4.84 2.13 15.88
N ARG A 421 5.13 3.24 15.20
CA ARG A 421 4.41 3.66 13.99
C ARG A 421 5.22 3.27 12.76
N GLN A 422 4.56 2.76 11.73
CA GLN A 422 5.16 2.56 10.40
C GLN A 422 5.78 3.87 9.90
N ASP A 423 6.98 3.77 9.35
CA ASP A 423 7.79 4.89 8.84
C ASP A 423 8.02 6.02 9.89
N GLY A 424 8.12 5.62 11.14
CA GLY A 424 8.33 6.54 12.25
C GLY A 424 8.98 5.88 13.46
N PRO A 425 9.19 6.64 14.54
CA PRO A 425 9.69 6.11 15.80
C PRO A 425 8.61 5.42 16.62
N SER A 426 9.00 4.87 17.77
CA SER A 426 8.08 4.52 18.83
C SER A 426 7.56 5.78 19.52
N TYR A 427 6.29 5.74 19.90
CA TYR A 427 5.60 6.86 20.55
C TYR A 427 5.01 6.46 21.88
N ARG A 428 4.88 7.47 22.78
CA ARG A 428 4.12 7.41 24.02
C ARG A 428 3.20 8.63 24.13
N GLY A 429 1.99 8.42 24.57
CA GLY A 429 1.02 9.48 24.86
C GLY A 429 -0.01 9.07 25.89
N PRO A 430 -0.73 10.01 26.51
CA PRO A 430 -1.71 9.70 27.54
C PRO A 430 -2.95 9.03 26.93
N SER A 431 -3.60 8.18 27.71
CA SER A 431 -4.90 7.58 27.34
C SER A 431 -6.06 8.58 27.43
N ASN A 432 -5.85 9.67 28.15
CA ASN A 432 -6.84 10.73 28.35
C ASN A 432 -6.15 12.09 28.54
N ALA A 433 -6.86 13.18 28.22
CA ALA A 433 -6.40 14.55 28.39
C ALA A 433 -7.53 15.42 28.94
N LEU A 434 -7.16 16.56 29.51
CA LEU A 434 -8.13 17.55 30.02
C LEU A 434 -8.79 18.38 28.92
N PHE A 435 -8.36 18.21 27.67
CA PHE A 435 -8.94 18.87 26.51
C PHE A 435 -10.19 18.12 26.05
N GLY A 436 -11.29 18.80 25.84
CA GLY A 436 -12.58 18.19 25.53
C GLY A 436 -12.55 17.29 24.30
N GLY A 437 -12.67 15.99 24.52
CA GLY A 437 -12.88 14.98 23.48
C GLY A 437 -11.65 14.53 22.68
N THR A 438 -10.51 15.24 22.73
CA THR A 438 -9.31 14.93 21.96
C THR A 438 -8.05 14.88 22.82
N ILE A 439 -7.03 14.17 22.35
CA ILE A 439 -5.69 14.25 22.91
C ILE A 439 -4.87 15.08 21.93
N PRO A 440 -4.36 16.28 22.33
CA PRO A 440 -3.57 17.10 21.46
C PRO A 440 -2.31 16.36 20.97
N ARG A 441 -1.91 16.61 19.74
CA ARG A 441 -0.73 16.00 19.14
C ARG A 441 0.55 16.20 19.96
N GLY A 442 0.68 17.36 20.63
CA GLY A 442 1.82 17.69 21.48
C GLY A 442 1.95 16.85 22.74
N GLU A 443 0.90 16.12 23.13
CA GLU A 443 0.95 15.17 24.25
C GLU A 443 1.64 13.86 23.87
N TRP A 444 1.75 13.58 22.58
CA TRP A 444 2.48 12.43 22.06
C TRP A 444 3.94 12.80 21.79
N HIS A 445 4.86 11.98 22.26
CA HIS A 445 6.27 12.19 22.05
C HIS A 445 7.01 10.91 21.68
N GLN A 446 8.16 11.07 21.06
CA GLN A 446 9.02 9.97 20.66
C GLN A 446 9.75 9.38 21.86
N ILE A 447 9.83 8.06 21.89
CA ILE A 447 10.53 7.28 22.93
C ILE A 447 11.66 6.41 22.36
N GLY A 448 12.08 6.70 21.14
CA GLY A 448 13.12 5.92 20.44
C GLY A 448 12.53 4.82 19.57
N GLY A 449 13.32 3.76 19.34
CA GLY A 449 12.93 2.66 18.46
C GLY A 449 12.90 3.05 16.99
N GLY A 450 12.11 2.35 16.21
CA GLY A 450 11.92 2.56 14.77
C GLY A 450 10.53 2.13 14.34
N GLU A 451 10.35 1.99 13.03
CA GLU A 451 9.04 1.78 12.42
C GLU A 451 8.33 0.49 12.82
N SER A 452 9.06 -0.52 13.25
CA SER A 452 8.52 -1.82 13.64
C SER A 452 9.04 -2.24 15.02
N GLY A 453 8.38 -3.21 15.63
CA GLY A 453 8.80 -3.72 16.93
C GLY A 453 7.81 -3.40 18.05
N PHE A 454 8.33 -3.29 19.25
CA PHE A 454 7.53 -3.15 20.46
C PHE A 454 8.03 -1.99 21.32
N ALA A 455 7.12 -1.32 22.00
CA ALA A 455 7.42 -0.39 23.09
C ALA A 455 6.95 -1.00 24.40
N THR A 456 7.88 -1.38 25.27
CA THR A 456 7.63 -2.12 26.49
C THR A 456 7.94 -1.24 27.70
N PRO A 457 6.94 -0.84 28.49
CA PRO A 457 7.17 -0.13 29.75
C PRO A 457 7.94 -1.01 30.75
N ASP A 458 8.87 -0.40 31.49
CA ASP A 458 9.53 -1.09 32.59
C ASP A 458 8.50 -1.36 33.72
N PRO A 459 8.35 -2.59 34.19
CA PRO A 459 7.35 -2.93 35.21
C PRO A 459 7.64 -2.33 36.60
N THR A 460 8.87 -1.89 36.86
CA THR A 460 9.32 -1.38 38.14
C THR A 460 9.55 0.12 38.18
N ASP A 461 9.71 0.77 37.02
CA ASP A 461 9.90 2.21 36.89
C ASP A 461 9.10 2.77 35.71
N ALA A 462 7.98 3.40 35.99
CA ALA A 462 7.10 3.97 34.96
C ALA A 462 7.76 5.06 34.08
N ASN A 463 8.95 5.54 34.44
CA ASN A 463 9.70 6.50 33.62
C ASN A 463 10.59 5.82 32.60
N ILE A 464 10.74 4.52 32.65
CA ILE A 464 11.59 3.79 31.71
C ILE A 464 10.74 3.04 30.71
N VAL A 465 11.09 3.20 29.43
CA VAL A 465 10.48 2.45 28.33
C VAL A 465 11.60 1.82 27.49
N TRP A 466 11.42 0.58 27.18
CA TRP A 466 12.27 -0.17 26.29
C TRP A 466 11.57 -0.34 24.94
N SER A 467 12.23 0.00 23.84
CA SER A 467 11.67 -0.18 22.51
C SER A 467 12.63 -0.93 21.61
N SER A 468 12.06 -1.80 20.78
CA SER A 468 12.82 -2.47 19.71
C SER A 468 12.51 -1.80 18.37
N ALA A 469 13.42 -1.98 17.43
CA ALA A 469 13.25 -1.54 16.07
C ALA A 469 14.00 -2.43 15.09
N SER A 470 13.42 -2.56 13.91
CA SER A 470 14.09 -2.95 12.68
C SER A 470 13.40 -2.19 11.54
N GLY A 471 13.87 -2.29 10.31
CA GLY A 471 13.25 -1.60 9.19
C GLY A 471 14.05 -0.41 8.69
N SER A 472 13.38 0.54 8.02
CA SER A 472 14.02 1.66 7.33
C SER A 472 14.97 2.44 8.21
N GLY A 473 16.26 2.46 7.86
CA GLY A 473 17.30 3.13 8.63
C GLY A 473 17.66 2.44 9.95
N ALA A 474 16.93 1.42 10.36
CA ALA A 474 17.27 0.60 11.50
C ALA A 474 18.33 -0.43 11.08
N ARG A 475 19.36 -0.51 11.89
CA ARG A 475 20.31 -1.61 11.86
C ARG A 475 19.67 -2.72 12.67
N GLY A 476 19.57 -3.92 12.13
CA GLY A 476 18.85 -5.03 12.77
C GLY A 476 19.18 -5.16 14.26
N GLY A 477 18.16 -5.39 15.08
CA GLY A 477 18.32 -5.62 16.50
C GLY A 477 18.50 -4.40 17.39
N ILE A 478 18.04 -3.23 16.97
CA ILE A 478 18.08 -2.03 17.79
C ILE A 478 17.17 -2.20 19.02
N VAL A 479 17.76 -2.05 20.19
CA VAL A 479 17.06 -1.89 21.46
C VAL A 479 17.39 -0.53 22.04
N VAL A 480 16.36 0.24 22.38
CA VAL A 480 16.48 1.59 22.90
C VAL A 480 15.88 1.65 24.30
N ARG A 481 16.63 2.24 25.23
CA ARG A 481 16.15 2.61 26.56
C ARG A 481 15.84 4.11 26.58
N HIS A 482 14.59 4.45 26.83
CA HIS A 482 14.14 5.83 27.04
C HIS A 482 13.93 6.12 28.53
N ASP A 483 14.28 7.33 28.98
CA ASP A 483 14.03 7.82 30.33
C ASP A 483 13.21 9.11 30.27
N GLU A 484 11.96 9.04 30.73
CA GLU A 484 10.99 10.14 30.72
C GLU A 484 11.45 11.36 31.52
N ARG A 485 12.23 11.19 32.57
CA ARG A 485 12.71 12.27 33.44
C ARG A 485 13.67 13.20 32.71
N THR A 486 14.44 12.63 31.79
CA THR A 486 15.45 13.37 31.02
C THR A 486 15.04 13.61 29.58
N ARG A 487 13.99 12.92 29.11
CA ARG A 487 13.57 12.85 27.69
C ARG A 487 14.67 12.36 26.75
N GLN A 488 15.58 11.56 27.27
CA GLN A 488 16.69 11.01 26.50
C GLN A 488 16.48 9.53 26.23
N PHE A 489 16.93 9.09 25.07
CA PHE A 489 17.01 7.69 24.72
C PHE A 489 18.44 7.30 24.37
N ARG A 490 18.76 6.05 24.66
CA ARG A 490 20.07 5.47 24.47
C ARG A 490 19.94 4.09 23.84
N ASN A 491 20.70 3.85 22.76
CA ASN A 491 20.81 2.53 22.18
C ASN A 491 21.58 1.61 23.13
N VAL A 492 21.01 0.43 23.36
CA VAL A 492 21.55 -0.61 24.25
C VAL A 492 21.59 -1.96 23.52
N GLU A 493 21.89 -1.89 22.26
CA GLU A 493 21.96 -3.07 21.37
C GLU A 493 22.91 -4.12 21.91
N VAL A 494 22.53 -5.40 21.76
CA VAL A 494 23.38 -6.54 22.17
C VAL A 494 24.66 -6.57 21.33
N TRP A 495 24.56 -6.21 20.07
CA TRP A 495 25.66 -6.18 19.12
C TRP A 495 25.41 -5.09 18.05
N PRO A 496 26.10 -3.96 18.13
CA PRO A 496 25.90 -2.83 17.23
C PRO A 496 26.52 -3.07 15.85
N GLU A 497 25.90 -3.89 15.06
CA GLU A 497 26.37 -4.31 13.75
C GLU A 497 25.38 -3.85 12.66
N SER A 498 25.91 -3.33 11.56
CA SER A 498 25.08 -3.05 10.39
C SER A 498 24.84 -4.34 9.63
N THR A 499 23.60 -4.80 9.59
CA THR A 499 23.21 -6.06 8.94
C THR A 499 22.72 -5.89 7.51
N GLY A 500 22.67 -4.66 7.02
CA GLY A 500 22.21 -4.37 5.65
C GLY A 500 23.16 -4.95 4.59
N GLY A 501 22.62 -5.83 3.73
CA GLY A 501 23.38 -6.47 2.66
C GLY A 501 24.20 -7.71 3.05
N TRP A 502 24.14 -8.12 4.32
CA TRP A 502 24.83 -9.33 4.77
C TRP A 502 23.90 -10.54 4.64
N PRO A 503 24.42 -11.70 4.18
CA PRO A 503 23.65 -12.93 4.20
C PRO A 503 23.35 -13.36 5.64
N ALA A 504 22.17 -13.95 5.85
CA ALA A 504 21.72 -14.31 7.20
C ALA A 504 22.65 -15.32 7.92
N GLU A 505 23.41 -16.10 7.17
CA GLU A 505 24.39 -17.07 7.71
C GLU A 505 25.60 -16.40 8.37
N ASP A 506 25.97 -15.19 7.93
CA ASP A 506 27.11 -14.43 8.44
C ASP A 506 26.75 -13.55 9.65
N LEU A 507 25.46 -13.43 9.98
CA LEU A 507 25.00 -12.62 11.11
C LEU A 507 25.27 -13.34 12.43
N ARG A 508 25.89 -12.64 13.38
CA ARG A 508 26.11 -13.13 14.74
C ARG A 508 24.81 -13.38 15.48
N TYR A 509 23.83 -12.43 15.34
CA TYR A 509 22.48 -12.53 15.88
C TYR A 509 21.48 -12.24 14.76
N ARG A 510 20.39 -12.97 14.76
CA ARG A 510 19.33 -12.84 13.74
C ARG A 510 18.08 -12.26 14.38
N PHE A 511 17.82 -11.00 14.10
CA PHE A 511 16.62 -10.33 14.54
C PHE A 511 15.58 -10.30 13.40
N GLN A 512 14.34 -10.58 13.74
CA GLN A 512 13.23 -10.40 12.82
C GLN A 512 12.78 -8.95 12.79
N TRP A 513 11.96 -8.60 11.79
CA TRP A 513 11.35 -7.28 11.66
C TRP A 513 10.65 -6.82 12.93
N ASN A 514 9.87 -7.69 13.59
CA ASN A 514 9.14 -7.46 14.82
C ASN A 514 9.66 -8.34 15.95
N PHE A 515 10.80 -8.03 16.53
CA PHE A 515 11.28 -8.77 17.68
C PHE A 515 10.84 -8.11 19.00
N PRO A 516 10.27 -8.90 19.95
CA PRO A 516 9.72 -8.37 21.18
C PRO A 516 10.79 -8.28 22.28
N PRO A 517 11.15 -7.08 22.78
CA PRO A 517 11.90 -6.97 24.01
C PRO A 517 10.98 -7.26 25.20
N ARG A 518 11.41 -8.13 26.11
CA ARG A 518 10.69 -8.45 27.34
C ARG A 518 11.55 -8.22 28.57
N VAL A 519 11.02 -7.51 29.55
CA VAL A 519 11.66 -7.42 30.85
C VAL A 519 11.41 -8.73 31.57
N SER A 520 12.48 -9.35 32.08
CA SER A 520 12.39 -10.61 32.80
C SER A 520 11.55 -10.45 34.08
N PRO A 521 10.54 -11.30 34.29
CA PRO A 521 9.72 -11.23 35.52
C PRO A 521 10.50 -11.66 36.78
N GLN A 522 11.61 -12.37 36.60
CA GLN A 522 12.47 -12.81 37.69
C GLN A 522 13.60 -11.82 38.01
N CYS A 523 13.97 -10.99 37.03
CA CYS A 523 15.07 -10.04 37.18
C CYS A 523 14.79 -8.78 36.34
N SER A 524 14.35 -7.73 36.99
CA SER A 524 14.01 -6.44 36.33
C SER A 524 15.19 -5.76 35.63
N ASN A 525 16.41 -6.22 35.86
CA ASN A 525 17.64 -5.74 35.20
C ASN A 525 17.99 -6.52 33.92
N THR A 526 17.18 -7.50 33.56
CA THR A 526 17.39 -8.34 32.36
C THR A 526 16.28 -8.11 31.34
N ILE A 527 16.69 -7.89 30.10
CA ILE A 527 15.78 -7.81 28.96
C ILE A 527 16.14 -8.93 27.99
N ASP A 528 15.14 -9.71 27.66
CA ASP A 528 15.21 -10.72 26.61
C ASP A 528 14.69 -10.11 25.31
N ALA A 529 15.40 -10.29 24.19
CA ALA A 529 15.05 -9.72 22.88
C ALA A 529 15.36 -10.70 21.73
#